data_9663f2d26a13d2c2036c64f95995e890
#
_entry.id   9663f2d26a13d2c2036c64f95995e890
#
_cell.length_a   1.000
_cell.length_b   1.000
_cell.length_c   1.000
_cell.angle_alpha   90.00
_cell.angle_beta   90.00
_cell.angle_gamma   90.00
#
_symmetry.space_group_name_H-M   'P 1'
#
loop_
_entity.id
_entity.type
_entity.pdbx_description
1 polymer ?
#
loop_
_entity_poly.entity_id
_entity_poly.type
_entity_poly.pdbx_seq_one_letter_code
_entity_poly.pdbx_strand_id
1 'polypeptide(L)'
;MRVRKRDNSIQEFSKEKIIIAVGKAMKAGGHYSEKLAQKIADDVVERFKDIDIIPICDIEIAVFDALVRHGKKHIARLYEGYRAIREFQRNIENETDKQIMSMLDGKDEYWTTENANKNAELVSTKRDYMAGILSKQLAKKYIFSPDVLEADSEAIIKIHDQDYAIQHLTNCELINLEDMLQYGTCINGIHIDKPHKLITAATIATQIILGVTSASYGGTTVTLSHLAPFVRDSYNLYVKKYRDYGLAESDVVRLAQIDIKKEISDAVQTFNYQLNSMANSNG
;
A
#
# COMPACT_ATOMS: atom_id res chain seq x y z
N MET A 1 -45.27 -6.44 9.99
CA MET A 1 -44.46 -6.31 8.75
C MET A 1 -43.00 -6.27 9.12
N ARG A 2 -42.19 -7.15 8.56
CA ARG A 2 -40.73 -7.32 8.86
C ARG A 2 -39.96 -7.28 7.55
N VAL A 3 -38.67 -6.96 7.62
CA VAL A 3 -37.78 -6.85 6.46
C VAL A 3 -36.67 -7.88 6.59
N ARG A 4 -36.51 -8.71 5.55
CA ARG A 4 -35.35 -9.59 5.39
C ARG A 4 -34.23 -8.78 4.72
N LYS A 5 -33.13 -8.60 5.44
CA LYS A 5 -31.93 -7.95 4.94
C LYS A 5 -31.14 -8.87 3.99
N ARG A 6 -30.13 -8.34 3.32
CA ARG A 6 -29.25 -9.11 2.40
C ARG A 6 -28.40 -10.17 3.11
N ASP A 7 -28.09 -9.97 4.39
CA ASP A 7 -27.42 -10.93 5.27
C ASP A 7 -28.39 -11.97 5.88
N ASN A 8 -29.62 -12.06 5.36
CA ASN A 8 -30.72 -12.88 5.85
C ASN A 8 -31.25 -12.52 7.25
N SER A 9 -30.73 -11.49 7.91
CA SER A 9 -31.30 -11.01 9.18
C SER A 9 -32.70 -10.43 8.96
N ILE A 10 -33.56 -10.59 9.98
CA ILE A 10 -34.93 -10.06 9.95
C ILE A 10 -35.02 -8.90 10.95
N GLN A 11 -35.55 -7.78 10.50
CA GLN A 11 -35.72 -6.58 11.29
C GLN A 11 -37.16 -6.02 11.10
N GLU A 12 -37.60 -5.24 12.09
CA GLU A 12 -38.90 -4.52 11.96
C GLU A 12 -38.84 -3.53 10.79
N PHE A 13 -39.94 -3.45 10.07
CA PHE A 13 -40.11 -2.47 9.00
C PHE A 13 -40.17 -1.05 9.58
N SER A 14 -39.47 -0.10 8.97
CA SER A 14 -39.53 1.31 9.34
C SER A 14 -39.82 2.17 8.12
N LYS A 15 -40.96 2.81 8.10
CA LYS A 15 -41.39 3.77 7.09
C LYS A 15 -40.46 4.99 7.05
N GLU A 16 -39.94 5.42 8.20
CA GLU A 16 -39.03 6.55 8.34
C GLU A 16 -37.75 6.36 7.53
N LYS A 17 -37.23 5.12 7.45
CA LYS A 17 -36.04 4.83 6.65
C LYS A 17 -36.28 5.08 5.16
N ILE A 18 -37.50 4.83 4.65
CA ILE A 18 -37.89 5.12 3.27
C ILE A 18 -37.96 6.64 3.07
N ILE A 19 -38.64 7.36 3.96
CA ILE A 19 -38.76 8.82 3.91
C ILE A 19 -37.38 9.48 3.87
N ILE A 20 -36.45 9.04 4.73
CA ILE A 20 -35.09 9.58 4.79
C ILE A 20 -34.34 9.28 3.50
N ALA A 21 -34.44 8.06 2.97
CA ALA A 21 -33.70 7.67 1.75
C ALA A 21 -34.19 8.43 0.53
N VAL A 22 -35.51 8.54 0.36
CA VAL A 22 -36.16 9.33 -0.71
C VAL A 22 -35.83 10.81 -0.54
N GLY A 23 -35.87 11.34 0.69
CA GLY A 23 -35.53 12.72 0.99
C GLY A 23 -34.07 13.08 0.61
N LYS A 24 -33.14 12.17 0.84
CA LYS A 24 -31.73 12.34 0.40
C LYS A 24 -31.62 12.41 -1.12
N ALA A 25 -32.29 11.52 -1.84
CA ALA A 25 -32.33 11.54 -3.31
C ALA A 25 -32.95 12.82 -3.86
N MET A 26 -34.04 13.30 -3.23
CA MET A 26 -34.66 14.56 -3.59
C MET A 26 -33.75 15.77 -3.36
N LYS A 27 -33.05 15.82 -2.23
CA LYS A 27 -32.05 16.88 -1.95
C LYS A 27 -30.94 16.90 -2.99
N ALA A 28 -30.41 15.74 -3.34
CA ALA A 28 -29.39 15.61 -4.38
C ALA A 28 -29.92 16.06 -5.76
N GLY A 29 -31.20 15.90 -6.03
CA GLY A 29 -31.88 16.37 -7.27
C GLY A 29 -32.35 17.83 -7.22
N GLY A 30 -32.04 18.58 -6.15
CA GLY A 30 -32.38 20.00 -6.02
C GLY A 30 -33.86 20.31 -5.65
N HIS A 31 -34.67 19.29 -5.38
CA HIS A 31 -36.10 19.46 -5.12
C HIS A 31 -36.57 18.59 -3.93
N TYR A 32 -36.40 19.10 -2.73
CA TYR A 32 -36.89 18.42 -1.53
C TYR A 32 -38.36 18.72 -1.26
N SER A 33 -39.14 17.67 -1.02
CA SER A 33 -40.55 17.78 -0.56
C SER A 33 -40.85 16.66 0.42
N GLU A 34 -41.03 17.01 1.68
CA GLU A 34 -41.38 16.07 2.74
C GLU A 34 -42.73 15.37 2.48
N LYS A 35 -43.72 16.13 2.05
CA LYS A 35 -45.05 15.57 1.69
C LYS A 35 -44.96 14.50 0.60
N LEU A 36 -44.09 14.71 -0.39
CA LEU A 36 -43.89 13.72 -1.46
C LEU A 36 -43.10 12.50 -0.95
N ALA A 37 -42.07 12.71 -0.11
CA ALA A 37 -41.34 11.58 0.47
C ALA A 37 -42.25 10.71 1.33
N GLN A 38 -43.16 11.32 2.10
CA GLN A 38 -44.17 10.65 2.88
C GLN A 38 -45.15 9.85 2.02
N LYS A 39 -45.63 10.45 0.93
CA LYS A 39 -46.54 9.79 -0.01
C LYS A 39 -45.91 8.59 -0.70
N ILE A 40 -44.63 8.70 -1.11
CA ILE A 40 -43.88 7.58 -1.67
C ILE A 40 -43.77 6.42 -0.66
N ALA A 41 -43.50 6.75 0.62
CA ALA A 41 -43.41 5.74 1.68
C ALA A 41 -44.79 5.09 1.94
N ASP A 42 -45.88 5.83 1.88
CA ASP A 42 -47.25 5.30 2.00
C ASP A 42 -47.58 4.33 0.88
N ASP A 43 -47.27 4.68 -0.36
CA ASP A 43 -47.45 3.80 -1.53
C ASP A 43 -46.68 2.47 -1.37
N VAL A 44 -45.49 2.51 -0.80
CA VAL A 44 -44.71 1.30 -0.54
C VAL A 44 -45.35 0.45 0.57
N VAL A 45 -45.79 1.08 1.67
CA VAL A 45 -46.49 0.38 2.76
C VAL A 45 -47.72 -0.30 2.24
N GLU A 46 -48.54 0.40 1.47
CA GLU A 46 -49.80 -0.15 0.90
C GLU A 46 -49.54 -1.33 -0.03
N ARG A 47 -48.45 -1.29 -0.83
CA ARG A 47 -48.07 -2.38 -1.73
C ARG A 47 -47.77 -3.70 -0.99
N PHE A 48 -47.28 -3.62 0.23
CA PHE A 48 -46.83 -4.79 1.02
C PHE A 48 -47.68 -5.07 2.27
N LYS A 49 -48.86 -4.44 2.42
CA LYS A 49 -49.69 -4.51 3.62
C LYS A 49 -50.04 -5.93 4.08
N ASP A 50 -50.17 -6.85 3.11
CA ASP A 50 -50.56 -8.25 3.36
C ASP A 50 -49.38 -9.21 3.44
N ILE A 51 -48.12 -8.68 3.43
CA ILE A 51 -46.90 -9.50 3.47
C ILE A 51 -46.21 -9.33 4.82
N ASP A 52 -45.96 -10.42 5.50
CA ASP A 52 -45.29 -10.41 6.83
C ASP A 52 -43.79 -10.12 6.73
N ILE A 53 -43.07 -10.81 5.82
CA ILE A 53 -41.63 -10.63 5.65
C ILE A 53 -41.33 -10.24 4.20
N ILE A 54 -40.76 -9.04 4.01
CA ILE A 54 -40.47 -8.48 2.71
C ILE A 54 -38.95 -8.46 2.49
N PRO A 55 -38.43 -9.00 1.38
CA PRO A 55 -37.04 -8.79 1.00
C PRO A 55 -36.71 -7.31 0.81
N ILE A 56 -35.54 -6.87 1.27
CA ILE A 56 -35.14 -5.47 1.14
C ILE A 56 -35.06 -5.01 -0.31
N CYS A 57 -34.71 -5.89 -1.25
CA CYS A 57 -34.69 -5.58 -2.69
C CYS A 57 -36.06 -5.24 -3.23
N ASP A 58 -37.11 -5.90 -2.75
CA ASP A 58 -38.49 -5.63 -3.20
C ASP A 58 -38.98 -4.26 -2.73
N ILE A 59 -38.61 -3.86 -1.52
CA ILE A 59 -38.88 -2.51 -1.00
C ILE A 59 -38.16 -1.47 -1.86
N GLU A 60 -36.89 -1.73 -2.22
CA GLU A 60 -36.09 -0.83 -3.03
C GLU A 60 -36.69 -0.63 -4.43
N ILE A 61 -37.16 -1.71 -5.06
CA ILE A 61 -37.87 -1.67 -6.35
C ILE A 61 -39.19 -0.89 -6.20
N ALA A 62 -39.96 -1.15 -5.13
CA ALA A 62 -41.21 -0.46 -4.90
C ALA A 62 -41.01 1.06 -4.72
N VAL A 63 -39.96 1.50 -4.06
CA VAL A 63 -39.62 2.94 -3.94
C VAL A 63 -39.29 3.54 -5.30
N PHE A 64 -38.50 2.85 -6.13
CA PHE A 64 -38.18 3.30 -7.48
C PHE A 64 -39.43 3.44 -8.33
N ASP A 65 -40.28 2.41 -8.35
CA ASP A 65 -41.56 2.41 -9.08
C ASP A 65 -42.48 3.52 -8.62
N ALA A 66 -42.59 3.77 -7.31
CA ALA A 66 -43.38 4.84 -6.76
C ALA A 66 -42.87 6.22 -7.21
N LEU A 67 -41.57 6.45 -7.18
CA LEU A 67 -40.99 7.70 -7.68
C LEU A 67 -41.27 7.91 -9.17
N VAL A 68 -41.17 6.86 -9.99
CA VAL A 68 -41.50 6.93 -11.42
C VAL A 68 -42.98 7.22 -11.63
N ARG A 69 -43.90 6.57 -10.90
CA ARG A 69 -45.33 6.79 -10.97
C ARG A 69 -45.72 8.22 -10.59
N HIS A 70 -45.03 8.83 -9.65
CA HIS A 70 -45.19 10.23 -9.28
C HIS A 70 -44.46 11.22 -10.22
N GLY A 71 -44.01 10.77 -11.39
CA GLY A 71 -43.36 11.61 -12.40
C GLY A 71 -41.97 12.09 -12.04
N LYS A 72 -41.31 11.48 -11.03
CA LYS A 72 -40.00 11.88 -10.52
C LYS A 72 -38.89 10.98 -11.04
N LYS A 73 -38.86 10.69 -12.35
CA LYS A 73 -37.89 9.80 -12.99
C LYS A 73 -36.44 10.18 -12.70
N HIS A 74 -36.13 11.48 -12.66
CA HIS A 74 -34.77 11.95 -12.33
C HIS A 74 -34.38 11.57 -10.89
N ILE A 75 -35.30 11.78 -9.93
CA ILE A 75 -35.06 11.39 -8.52
C ILE A 75 -34.97 9.88 -8.37
N ALA A 76 -35.74 9.10 -9.12
CA ALA A 76 -35.63 7.64 -9.13
C ALA A 76 -34.24 7.16 -9.56
N ARG A 77 -33.66 7.76 -10.61
CA ARG A 77 -32.26 7.46 -11.04
C ARG A 77 -31.24 7.84 -9.98
N LEU A 78 -31.38 8.99 -9.32
CA LEU A 78 -30.50 9.40 -8.23
C LEU A 78 -30.59 8.46 -7.01
N TYR A 79 -31.82 8.00 -6.70
CA TYR A 79 -32.05 7.02 -5.65
C TYR A 79 -31.37 5.69 -5.94
N GLU A 80 -31.46 5.20 -7.16
CA GLU A 80 -30.83 3.96 -7.62
C GLU A 80 -29.28 4.07 -7.63
N GLY A 81 -28.76 5.18 -8.18
CA GLY A 81 -27.32 5.45 -8.16
C GLY A 81 -26.74 5.52 -6.74
N TYR A 82 -27.43 6.21 -5.81
CA TYR A 82 -27.03 6.23 -4.41
C TYR A 82 -27.04 4.83 -3.77
N ARG A 83 -28.03 4.02 -4.09
CA ARG A 83 -28.11 2.62 -3.64
C ARG A 83 -26.92 1.79 -4.11
N ALA A 84 -26.62 1.86 -5.42
CA ALA A 84 -25.49 1.12 -6.01
C ALA A 84 -24.16 1.51 -5.36
N ILE A 85 -23.93 2.81 -5.14
CA ILE A 85 -22.74 3.30 -4.44
C ILE A 85 -22.69 2.77 -3.00
N ARG A 86 -23.78 2.78 -2.25
CA ARG A 86 -23.81 2.28 -0.86
C ARG A 86 -23.64 0.77 -0.79
N GLU A 87 -24.11 0.03 -1.77
CA GLU A 87 -23.90 -1.40 -1.87
C GLU A 87 -22.43 -1.73 -2.16
N PHE A 88 -21.86 -1.06 -3.13
CA PHE A 88 -20.45 -1.18 -3.46
C PHE A 88 -19.54 -0.83 -2.27
N GLN A 89 -19.83 0.27 -1.55
CA GLN A 89 -19.07 0.66 -0.36
C GLN A 89 -19.12 -0.40 0.74
N ARG A 90 -20.31 -0.95 1.04
CA ARG A 90 -20.46 -2.01 2.06
C ARG A 90 -19.72 -3.30 1.69
N ASN A 91 -19.78 -3.68 0.42
CA ASN A 91 -19.11 -4.89 -0.03
C ASN A 91 -17.58 -4.74 0.10
N ILE A 92 -17.02 -3.57 -0.25
CA ILE A 92 -15.59 -3.28 -0.07
C ILE A 92 -15.20 -3.26 1.41
N GLU A 93 -15.95 -2.57 2.27
CA GLU A 93 -15.66 -2.51 3.71
C GLU A 93 -15.63 -3.91 4.33
N ASN A 94 -16.61 -4.75 4.04
CA ASN A 94 -16.66 -6.13 4.54
C ASN A 94 -15.52 -7.01 4.01
N GLU A 95 -15.10 -6.80 2.77
CA GLU A 95 -14.01 -7.56 2.16
C GLU A 95 -12.65 -7.11 2.71
N THR A 96 -12.46 -5.82 2.90
CA THR A 96 -11.24 -5.24 3.49
C THR A 96 -11.02 -5.76 4.91
N ASP A 97 -12.05 -5.72 5.77
CA ASP A 97 -11.97 -6.19 7.15
C ASP A 97 -11.61 -7.69 7.21
N LYS A 98 -12.24 -8.51 6.36
CA LYS A 98 -11.95 -9.95 6.27
C LYS A 98 -10.52 -10.22 5.81
N GLN A 99 -10.02 -9.48 4.82
CA GLN A 99 -8.67 -9.64 4.34
C GLN A 99 -7.65 -9.26 5.41
N ILE A 100 -7.84 -8.12 6.10
CA ILE A 100 -6.96 -7.68 7.18
C ILE A 100 -6.93 -8.74 8.30
N MET A 101 -8.08 -9.22 8.75
CA MET A 101 -8.14 -10.22 9.81
C MET A 101 -7.51 -11.54 9.38
N SER A 102 -7.75 -12.00 8.16
CA SER A 102 -7.15 -13.22 7.61
C SER A 102 -5.63 -13.12 7.53
N MET A 103 -5.11 -11.98 7.10
CA MET A 103 -3.67 -11.70 7.04
C MET A 103 -3.05 -11.67 8.44
N LEU A 104 -3.69 -11.00 9.41
CA LEU A 104 -3.20 -10.95 10.80
C LEU A 104 -3.19 -12.32 11.48
N ASP A 105 -4.18 -13.16 11.18
CA ASP A 105 -4.26 -14.55 11.66
C ASP A 105 -3.27 -15.49 10.97
N GLY A 106 -2.53 -15.01 9.96
CA GLY A 106 -1.61 -15.83 9.16
C GLY A 106 -2.29 -16.86 8.25
N LYS A 107 -3.57 -16.66 7.95
CA LYS A 107 -4.39 -17.56 7.10
C LYS A 107 -4.40 -17.16 5.63
N ASP A 108 -3.94 -15.96 5.32
CA ASP A 108 -3.91 -15.42 3.96
C ASP A 108 -2.55 -15.70 3.32
N GLU A 109 -2.48 -16.79 2.56
CA GLU A 109 -1.25 -17.20 1.85
C GLU A 109 -0.78 -16.14 0.84
N TYR A 110 -1.68 -15.41 0.23
CA TYR A 110 -1.31 -14.36 -0.73
C TYR A 110 -0.41 -13.33 -0.07
N TRP A 111 -0.83 -12.74 1.06
CA TRP A 111 -0.05 -11.71 1.74
C TRP A 111 1.22 -12.24 2.41
N THR A 112 1.23 -13.50 2.85
CA THR A 112 2.43 -14.12 3.44
C THR A 112 3.49 -14.48 2.42
N THR A 113 3.13 -14.62 1.14
CA THR A 113 4.03 -15.00 0.03
C THR A 113 4.10 -13.96 -1.09
N GLU A 114 3.40 -12.85 -0.95
CA GLU A 114 3.23 -11.83 -1.98
C GLU A 114 4.55 -11.24 -2.45
N ASN A 115 5.51 -11.04 -1.53
CA ASN A 115 6.79 -10.46 -1.87
C ASN A 115 7.95 -11.19 -1.18
N ALA A 116 8.77 -11.91 -1.97
CA ALA A 116 9.93 -12.64 -1.48
C ALA A 116 11.02 -11.75 -0.84
N ASN A 117 10.99 -10.43 -1.06
CA ASN A 117 11.91 -9.46 -0.47
C ASN A 117 11.49 -8.97 0.92
N LYS A 118 10.32 -9.39 1.41
CA LYS A 118 9.77 -9.00 2.71
C LYS A 118 9.64 -10.20 3.63
N ASN A 119 9.90 -9.99 4.91
CA ASN A 119 9.64 -11.00 5.94
C ASN A 119 8.25 -10.80 6.54
N ALA A 120 7.29 -11.64 6.15
CA ALA A 120 5.90 -11.57 6.58
C ALA A 120 5.68 -11.76 8.10
N GLU A 121 6.66 -12.26 8.84
CA GLU A 121 6.57 -12.45 10.29
C GLU A 121 6.80 -11.15 11.06
N LEU A 122 7.50 -10.18 10.47
CA LEU A 122 7.81 -8.91 11.12
C LEU A 122 6.55 -8.05 11.30
N VAL A 123 6.46 -7.37 12.44
CA VAL A 123 5.35 -6.45 12.73
C VAL A 123 5.30 -5.29 11.75
N SER A 124 6.47 -4.77 11.33
CA SER A 124 6.56 -3.71 10.31
C SER A 124 5.97 -4.17 8.98
N THR A 125 6.30 -5.37 8.52
CA THR A 125 5.77 -5.97 7.28
C THR A 125 4.26 -6.18 7.36
N LYS A 126 3.73 -6.67 8.49
CA LYS A 126 2.28 -6.82 8.68
C LYS A 126 1.55 -5.47 8.62
N ARG A 127 2.15 -4.42 9.18
CA ARG A 127 1.58 -3.05 9.07
C ARG A 127 1.60 -2.54 7.64
N ASP A 128 2.66 -2.80 6.89
CA ASP A 128 2.75 -2.45 5.48
C ASP A 128 1.71 -3.22 4.64
N TYR A 129 1.51 -4.50 4.89
CA TYR A 129 0.45 -5.29 4.26
C TYR A 129 -0.96 -4.77 4.58
N MET A 130 -1.22 -4.35 5.81
CA MET A 130 -2.50 -3.68 6.14
C MET A 130 -2.68 -2.40 5.32
N ALA A 131 -1.63 -1.60 5.18
CA ALA A 131 -1.65 -0.40 4.34
C ALA A 131 -1.88 -0.77 2.87
N GLY A 132 -1.25 -1.82 2.37
CA GLY A 132 -1.45 -2.36 1.02
C GLY A 132 -2.89 -2.79 0.75
N ILE A 133 -3.49 -3.58 1.66
CA ILE A 133 -4.90 -3.99 1.55
C ILE A 133 -5.81 -2.76 1.44
N LEU A 134 -5.63 -1.78 2.32
CA LEU A 134 -6.42 -0.55 2.32
C LEU A 134 -6.19 0.28 1.05
N SER A 135 -4.93 0.46 0.64
CA SER A 135 -4.56 1.20 -0.58
C SER A 135 -5.16 0.58 -1.82
N LYS A 136 -5.14 -0.75 -1.95
CA LYS A 136 -5.79 -1.49 -3.05
C LYS A 136 -7.29 -1.21 -3.13
N GLN A 137 -7.98 -1.20 -2.00
CA GLN A 137 -9.42 -0.90 -1.97
C GLN A 137 -9.71 0.56 -2.31
N LEU A 138 -8.87 1.48 -1.84
CA LEU A 138 -8.99 2.89 -2.18
C LEU A 138 -8.68 3.14 -3.67
N ALA A 139 -7.68 2.46 -4.24
CA ALA A 139 -7.37 2.55 -5.67
C ALA A 139 -8.55 2.08 -6.53
N LYS A 140 -9.16 0.95 -6.21
CA LYS A 140 -10.39 0.47 -6.87
C LYS A 140 -11.54 1.47 -6.79
N LYS A 141 -11.64 2.21 -5.68
CA LYS A 141 -12.75 3.14 -5.44
C LYS A 141 -12.56 4.50 -6.09
N TYR A 142 -11.32 4.99 -6.21
CA TYR A 142 -11.04 6.38 -6.57
C TYR A 142 -10.11 6.57 -7.77
N ILE A 143 -9.31 5.55 -8.12
CA ILE A 143 -8.31 5.67 -9.20
C ILE A 143 -8.80 4.96 -10.47
N PHE A 144 -9.26 3.70 -10.35
CA PHE A 144 -9.67 2.92 -11.50
C PHE A 144 -11.13 3.14 -11.85
N SER A 145 -11.43 3.31 -13.14
CA SER A 145 -12.81 3.41 -13.63
C SER A 145 -13.49 2.03 -13.60
N PRO A 146 -14.83 1.98 -13.51
CA PRO A 146 -15.57 0.72 -13.46
C PRO A 146 -15.30 -0.22 -14.63
N ASP A 147 -15.15 0.30 -15.84
CA ASP A 147 -14.83 -0.46 -17.06
C ASP A 147 -13.42 -1.10 -17.02
N VAL A 148 -12.45 -0.39 -16.46
CA VAL A 148 -11.09 -0.93 -16.23
C VAL A 148 -11.13 -2.05 -15.18
N LEU A 149 -11.88 -1.88 -14.09
CA LEU A 149 -12.03 -2.93 -13.07
C LEU A 149 -12.80 -4.15 -13.58
N GLU A 150 -13.78 -3.96 -14.45
CA GLU A 150 -14.52 -5.04 -15.12
C GLU A 150 -13.57 -5.83 -16.03
N ALA A 151 -12.78 -5.15 -16.87
CA ALA A 151 -11.79 -5.78 -17.73
C ALA A 151 -10.70 -6.53 -16.94
N ASP A 152 -10.26 -6.03 -15.78
CA ASP A 152 -9.32 -6.74 -14.88
C ASP A 152 -9.99 -7.99 -14.26
N SER A 153 -11.26 -7.89 -13.88
CA SER A 153 -12.02 -9.01 -13.30
C SER A 153 -12.31 -10.13 -14.31
N GLU A 154 -12.50 -9.77 -15.57
CA GLU A 154 -12.69 -10.69 -16.70
C GLU A 154 -11.38 -11.22 -17.30
N ALA A 155 -10.24 -10.83 -16.71
CA ALA A 155 -8.89 -11.18 -17.18
C ALA A 155 -8.58 -10.75 -18.63
N ILE A 156 -9.25 -9.74 -19.15
CA ILE A 156 -8.94 -9.10 -20.44
C ILE A 156 -7.65 -8.30 -20.30
N ILE A 157 -7.48 -7.59 -19.19
CA ILE A 157 -6.25 -6.94 -18.77
C ILE A 157 -5.87 -7.42 -17.38
N LYS A 158 -4.63 -7.13 -16.96
CA LYS A 158 -4.21 -7.36 -15.58
C LYS A 158 -3.59 -6.09 -15.01
N ILE A 159 -4.22 -5.53 -13.99
CA ILE A 159 -3.66 -4.43 -13.20
C ILE A 159 -2.91 -5.09 -12.04
N HIS A 160 -1.58 -5.11 -12.09
CA HIS A 160 -0.82 -5.57 -10.94
C HIS A 160 -0.34 -4.40 -10.08
N ASP A 161 0.13 -4.67 -8.87
CA ASP A 161 0.59 -3.67 -7.88
C ASP A 161 -0.47 -2.60 -7.56
N GLN A 162 -1.76 -3.01 -7.52
CA GLN A 162 -2.89 -2.11 -7.26
C GLN A 162 -2.78 -1.44 -5.88
N ASP A 163 -2.11 -2.07 -4.94
CA ASP A 163 -1.84 -1.59 -3.58
C ASP A 163 -0.88 -0.40 -3.56
N TYR A 164 -0.03 -0.25 -4.58
CA TYR A 164 0.88 0.88 -4.74
C TYR A 164 0.35 2.00 -5.66
N ALA A 165 -0.86 1.86 -6.20
CA ALA A 165 -1.44 2.85 -7.11
C ALA A 165 -1.70 4.23 -6.45
N ILE A 166 -1.93 4.27 -5.13
CA ILE A 166 -2.16 5.51 -4.36
C ILE A 166 -0.85 6.07 -3.81
N GLN A 167 0.06 5.21 -3.35
CA GLN A 167 1.37 5.59 -2.84
C GLN A 167 2.41 5.32 -3.91
N HIS A 168 3.12 6.37 -4.33
CA HIS A 168 4.17 6.25 -5.33
C HIS A 168 5.45 5.69 -4.69
N LEU A 169 5.49 4.37 -4.52
CA LEU A 169 6.72 3.64 -4.21
C LEU A 169 7.33 3.13 -5.51
N THR A 170 8.66 3.11 -5.57
CA THR A 170 9.39 2.52 -6.70
C THR A 170 9.37 0.98 -6.58
N ASN A 171 9.29 0.29 -7.73
CA ASN A 171 9.34 -1.17 -7.73
C ASN A 171 10.79 -1.63 -7.53
N CYS A 172 11.65 -1.44 -8.55
CA CYS A 172 13.05 -1.87 -8.51
C CYS A 172 13.99 -0.70 -8.78
N GLU A 173 15.15 -0.71 -8.13
CA GLU A 173 16.11 0.39 -8.21
C GLU A 173 17.52 -0.08 -8.46
N LEU A 174 18.26 0.77 -9.16
CA LEU A 174 19.71 0.68 -9.32
C LEU A 174 20.33 1.83 -8.54
N ILE A 175 21.09 1.54 -7.48
CA ILE A 175 21.76 2.57 -6.69
C ILE A 175 23.13 2.87 -7.28
N ASN A 176 23.36 4.12 -7.65
CA ASN A 176 24.68 4.59 -8.07
C ASN A 176 25.55 4.93 -6.86
N LEU A 177 26.07 3.89 -6.19
CA LEU A 177 26.95 4.07 -5.04
C LEU A 177 28.25 4.82 -5.40
N GLU A 178 28.72 4.75 -6.66
CA GLU A 178 29.91 5.47 -7.08
C GLU A 178 29.76 6.97 -6.87
N ASP A 179 28.71 7.53 -7.43
CA ASP A 179 28.42 8.97 -7.36
C ASP A 179 28.19 9.41 -5.91
N MET A 180 27.33 8.70 -5.18
CA MET A 180 26.98 9.00 -3.80
C MET A 180 28.17 8.93 -2.83
N LEU A 181 29.12 8.03 -3.05
CA LEU A 181 30.29 7.88 -2.20
C LEU A 181 31.43 8.82 -2.61
N GLN A 182 31.58 9.16 -3.90
CA GLN A 182 32.67 10.03 -4.37
C GLN A 182 32.41 11.50 -4.08
N TYR A 183 31.16 11.93 -4.16
CA TYR A 183 30.76 13.35 -4.00
C TYR A 183 30.01 13.64 -2.69
N GLY A 184 29.81 12.61 -1.88
CA GLY A 184 28.97 12.71 -0.70
C GLY A 184 27.49 12.51 -1.02
N THR A 185 26.68 12.33 0.01
CA THR A 185 25.26 12.10 -0.11
C THR A 185 24.50 12.71 1.05
N CYS A 186 23.16 12.72 0.97
CA CYS A 186 22.31 13.15 2.08
C CYS A 186 21.43 11.97 2.53
N ILE A 187 21.56 11.59 3.79
CA ILE A 187 20.74 10.52 4.40
C ILE A 187 19.93 11.12 5.54
N ASN A 188 18.61 11.03 5.43
CA ASN A 188 17.68 11.59 6.42
C ASN A 188 17.92 13.08 6.74
N GLY A 189 18.27 13.87 5.72
CA GLY A 189 18.55 15.30 5.87
C GLY A 189 19.93 15.64 6.40
N ILE A 190 20.78 14.63 6.69
CA ILE A 190 22.17 14.82 7.14
C ILE A 190 23.13 14.61 5.98
N HIS A 191 23.98 15.62 5.73
CA HIS A 191 25.03 15.51 4.73
C HIS A 191 26.14 14.58 5.20
N ILE A 192 26.53 13.64 4.35
CA ILE A 192 27.60 12.67 4.57
C ILE A 192 28.69 12.94 3.55
N ASP A 193 29.86 13.32 4.02
CA ASP A 193 31.02 13.56 3.17
C ASP A 193 31.60 12.27 2.57
N LYS A 194 32.42 12.44 1.54
CA LYS A 194 33.17 11.34 0.93
C LYS A 194 33.95 10.55 1.99
N PRO A 195 33.78 9.22 2.10
CA PRO A 195 34.61 8.40 2.98
C PRO A 195 36.06 8.29 2.49
N HIS A 196 36.96 8.11 3.42
CA HIS A 196 38.40 7.97 3.13
C HIS A 196 38.92 6.54 3.31
N LYS A 197 38.08 5.62 3.82
CA LYS A 197 38.43 4.20 4.07
C LYS A 197 37.35 3.28 3.54
N LEU A 198 37.76 2.08 3.15
CA LEU A 198 36.88 1.05 2.65
C LEU A 198 35.80 0.67 3.68
N ILE A 199 36.17 0.47 4.94
CA ILE A 199 35.21 0.08 5.99
C ILE A 199 34.14 1.16 6.20
N THR A 200 34.51 2.44 6.13
CA THR A 200 33.56 3.56 6.22
C THR A 200 32.68 3.62 4.99
N ALA A 201 33.25 3.44 3.79
CA ALA A 201 32.48 3.40 2.54
C ALA A 201 31.46 2.26 2.53
N ALA A 202 31.85 1.06 3.00
CA ALA A 202 30.95 -0.07 3.11
C ALA A 202 29.78 0.20 4.08
N THR A 203 30.08 0.82 5.23
CA THR A 203 29.04 1.20 6.22
C THR A 203 28.07 2.25 5.66
N ILE A 204 28.59 3.29 4.99
CA ILE A 204 27.74 4.32 4.36
C ILE A 204 26.90 3.70 3.24
N ALA A 205 27.49 2.80 2.44
CA ALA A 205 26.77 2.11 1.36
C ALA A 205 25.55 1.33 1.89
N THR A 206 25.68 0.62 3.02
CA THR A 206 24.54 -0.09 3.62
C THR A 206 23.46 0.84 4.14
N GLN A 207 23.83 2.01 4.67
CA GLN A 207 22.85 3.04 5.08
C GLN A 207 22.14 3.67 3.89
N ILE A 208 22.85 3.88 2.77
CA ILE A 208 22.24 4.34 1.51
C ILE A 208 21.21 3.30 1.04
N ILE A 209 21.60 2.02 1.01
CA ILE A 209 20.71 0.92 0.63
C ILE A 209 19.46 0.90 1.52
N LEU A 210 19.61 0.98 2.83
CA LEU A 210 18.49 1.03 3.76
C LEU A 210 17.56 2.22 3.51
N GLY A 211 18.13 3.40 3.26
CA GLY A 211 17.33 4.61 2.96
C GLY A 211 16.53 4.48 1.68
N VAL A 212 17.15 3.98 0.61
CA VAL A 212 16.50 3.80 -0.70
C VAL A 212 15.43 2.72 -0.64
N THR A 213 15.73 1.55 -0.06
CA THR A 213 14.77 0.45 0.07
C THR A 213 13.56 0.79 0.94
N SER A 214 13.65 1.81 1.79
CA SER A 214 12.50 2.31 2.56
C SER A 214 11.42 2.97 1.70
N ALA A 215 11.72 3.32 0.45
CA ALA A 215 10.79 3.91 -0.52
C ALA A 215 10.53 2.97 -1.71
N SER A 216 10.86 1.68 -1.57
CA SER A 216 10.73 0.66 -2.62
C SER A 216 10.00 -0.57 -2.08
N TYR A 217 9.29 -1.27 -2.95
CA TYR A 217 8.64 -2.55 -2.63
C TYR A 217 9.23 -3.74 -3.36
N GLY A 218 10.19 -3.52 -4.26
CA GLY A 218 10.87 -4.56 -5.04
C GLY A 218 12.35 -4.68 -4.70
N GLY A 219 13.11 -5.23 -5.65
CA GLY A 219 14.54 -5.50 -5.48
C GLY A 219 15.42 -4.27 -5.70
N THR A 220 16.46 -4.12 -4.87
CA THR A 220 17.47 -3.08 -5.01
C THR A 220 18.79 -3.68 -5.47
N THR A 221 19.39 -3.11 -6.50
CA THR A 221 20.66 -3.58 -7.07
C THR A 221 21.76 -2.57 -6.85
N VAL A 222 22.91 -3.03 -6.40
CA VAL A 222 24.14 -2.25 -6.22
C VAL A 222 25.31 -2.90 -6.97
N THR A 223 26.26 -2.07 -7.40
CA THR A 223 27.49 -2.54 -8.04
C THR A 223 28.63 -2.47 -7.03
N LEU A 224 29.14 -3.62 -6.59
CA LEU A 224 30.21 -3.69 -5.57
C LEU A 224 31.54 -3.08 -6.05
N SER A 225 31.82 -3.05 -7.35
CA SER A 225 33.02 -2.40 -7.89
C SER A 225 33.08 -0.89 -7.60
N HIS A 226 31.95 -0.26 -7.27
CA HIS A 226 31.92 1.13 -6.80
C HIS A 226 32.67 1.37 -5.49
N LEU A 227 32.96 0.30 -4.73
CA LEU A 227 33.78 0.34 -3.52
C LEU A 227 35.29 0.24 -3.81
N ALA A 228 35.71 -0.14 -5.03
CA ALA A 228 37.12 -0.33 -5.38
C ALA A 228 38.01 0.91 -5.19
N PRO A 229 37.56 2.16 -5.47
CA PRO A 229 38.38 3.34 -5.18
C PRO A 229 38.77 3.46 -3.71
N PHE A 230 37.91 3.07 -2.80
CA PHE A 230 38.16 3.14 -1.34
C PHE A 230 39.11 2.05 -0.85
N VAL A 231 39.24 0.92 -1.56
CA VAL A 231 40.29 -0.06 -1.34
C VAL A 231 41.65 0.59 -1.60
N ARG A 232 41.78 1.35 -2.70
CA ARG A 232 43.01 2.08 -3.05
C ARG A 232 43.30 3.16 -2.04
N ASP A 233 42.29 3.93 -1.63
CA ASP A 233 42.45 5.00 -0.65
C ASP A 233 42.92 4.44 0.69
N SER A 234 42.34 3.36 1.21
CA SER A 234 42.75 2.67 2.42
C SER A 234 44.21 2.15 2.30
N TYR A 235 44.53 1.52 1.17
CA TYR A 235 45.92 1.07 0.94
C TYR A 235 46.91 2.22 1.00
N ASN A 236 46.62 3.34 0.36
CA ASN A 236 47.47 4.51 0.37
C ASN A 236 47.67 5.09 1.79
N LEU A 237 46.57 5.07 2.60
CA LEU A 237 46.67 5.47 4.00
C LEU A 237 47.58 4.56 4.82
N TYR A 238 47.54 3.21 4.58
CA TYR A 238 48.45 2.29 5.24
C TYR A 238 49.92 2.47 4.80
N VAL A 239 50.14 2.68 3.50
CA VAL A 239 51.49 2.99 2.98
C VAL A 239 52.01 4.27 3.64
N LYS A 240 51.25 5.35 3.69
CA LYS A 240 51.63 6.58 4.36
C LYS A 240 51.95 6.36 5.84
N LYS A 241 51.07 5.67 6.57
CA LYS A 241 51.24 5.34 8.00
C LYS A 241 52.59 4.67 8.25
N TYR A 242 52.96 3.65 7.46
CA TYR A 242 54.19 2.90 7.66
C TYR A 242 55.45 3.65 7.21
N ARG A 243 55.35 4.53 6.21
CA ARG A 243 56.40 5.48 5.86
C ARG A 243 56.67 6.48 6.98
N ASP A 244 55.58 7.02 7.56
CA ASP A 244 55.71 7.96 8.70
C ASP A 244 56.36 7.32 9.93
N TYR A 245 56.27 5.98 10.05
CA TYR A 245 57.00 5.20 11.09
C TYR A 245 58.49 4.96 10.76
N GLY A 246 58.95 5.40 9.59
CA GLY A 246 60.35 5.25 9.19
C GLY A 246 60.74 3.84 8.77
N LEU A 247 59.79 2.98 8.35
CA LEU A 247 60.07 1.61 7.92
C LEU A 247 60.70 1.58 6.51
N ALA A 248 61.49 0.50 6.23
CA ALA A 248 62.03 0.26 4.91
C ALA A 248 60.87 0.02 3.90
N GLU A 249 61.03 0.48 2.65
CA GLU A 249 59.94 0.42 1.63
C GLU A 249 59.39 -0.99 1.40
N SER A 250 60.24 -2.03 1.45
CA SER A 250 59.82 -3.43 1.38
C SER A 250 58.85 -3.83 2.49
N ASP A 251 59.09 -3.35 3.72
CA ASP A 251 58.24 -3.61 4.87
C ASP A 251 56.96 -2.77 4.81
N VAL A 252 57.07 -1.53 4.36
CA VAL A 252 55.89 -0.66 4.11
C VAL A 252 54.88 -1.34 3.19
N VAL A 253 55.34 -1.81 2.02
CA VAL A 253 54.48 -2.50 1.04
C VAL A 253 53.90 -3.79 1.62
N ARG A 254 54.73 -4.61 2.27
CA ARG A 254 54.29 -5.89 2.86
C ARG A 254 53.25 -5.69 3.96
N LEU A 255 53.46 -4.74 4.88
CA LEU A 255 52.53 -4.47 5.97
C LEU A 255 51.24 -3.82 5.46
N ALA A 256 51.33 -2.88 4.52
CA ALA A 256 50.12 -2.27 3.89
C ALA A 256 49.26 -3.31 3.15
N GLN A 257 49.89 -4.32 2.50
CA GLN A 257 49.16 -5.41 1.87
C GLN A 257 48.46 -6.34 2.87
N ILE A 258 49.06 -6.56 4.04
CA ILE A 258 48.44 -7.34 5.12
C ILE A 258 47.22 -6.59 5.66
N ASP A 259 47.38 -5.30 5.99
CA ASP A 259 46.33 -4.50 6.58
C ASP A 259 45.15 -4.30 5.60
N ILE A 260 45.39 -4.05 4.29
CA ILE A 260 44.33 -3.88 3.33
C ILE A 260 43.57 -5.20 3.10
N LYS A 261 44.22 -6.35 3.08
CA LYS A 261 43.53 -7.65 2.97
C LYS A 261 42.64 -7.89 4.17
N LYS A 262 43.09 -7.53 5.37
CA LYS A 262 42.26 -7.63 6.57
C LYS A 262 41.07 -6.67 6.50
N GLU A 263 41.30 -5.40 6.14
CA GLU A 263 40.19 -4.41 6.01
C GLU A 263 39.16 -4.83 4.97
N ILE A 264 39.58 -5.43 3.83
CA ILE A 264 38.64 -5.97 2.84
C ILE A 264 37.74 -7.06 3.46
N SER A 265 38.38 -8.01 4.20
CA SER A 265 37.62 -9.06 4.88
C SER A 265 36.64 -8.50 5.89
N ASP A 266 37.10 -7.56 6.73
CA ASP A 266 36.26 -6.91 7.75
C ASP A 266 35.12 -6.09 7.12
N ALA A 267 35.37 -5.39 6.00
CA ALA A 267 34.41 -4.61 5.27
C ALA A 267 33.33 -5.50 4.63
N VAL A 268 33.71 -6.62 4.01
CA VAL A 268 32.76 -7.58 3.43
C VAL A 268 31.91 -8.21 4.52
N GLN A 269 32.50 -8.59 5.65
CA GLN A 269 31.76 -9.13 6.77
C GLN A 269 30.76 -8.12 7.32
N THR A 270 31.16 -6.87 7.52
CA THR A 270 30.31 -5.79 8.01
C THR A 270 29.16 -5.50 7.04
N PHE A 271 29.47 -5.42 5.75
CA PHE A 271 28.48 -5.19 4.70
C PHE A 271 27.41 -6.29 4.70
N ASN A 272 27.83 -7.55 4.67
CA ASN A 272 26.91 -8.69 4.69
C ASN A 272 26.11 -8.76 5.99
N TYR A 273 26.75 -8.52 7.14
CA TYR A 273 26.08 -8.52 8.43
C TYR A 273 24.98 -7.45 8.48
N GLN A 274 25.28 -6.22 8.04
CA GLN A 274 24.33 -5.14 8.04
C GLN A 274 23.14 -5.43 7.09
N LEU A 275 23.40 -5.90 5.86
CA LEU A 275 22.33 -6.25 4.93
C LEU A 275 21.41 -7.36 5.45
N ASN A 276 21.96 -8.34 6.18
CA ASN A 276 21.16 -9.44 6.73
C ASN A 276 20.45 -9.11 8.06
N SER A 277 20.83 -8.03 8.73
CA SER A 277 20.31 -7.68 10.05
C SER A 277 19.50 -6.38 10.07
N MET A 278 19.53 -5.61 8.99
CA MET A 278 18.72 -4.40 8.88
C MET A 278 17.31 -4.73 8.39
N ALA A 279 16.34 -4.06 8.98
CA ALA A 279 14.97 -3.99 8.48
C ALA A 279 14.58 -2.51 8.35
N ASN A 280 13.87 -2.18 7.29
CA ASN A 280 13.30 -0.84 7.10
C ASN A 280 11.84 -0.80 7.57
N SER A 281 11.13 0.32 7.32
CA SER A 281 9.74 0.49 7.71
C SER A 281 8.77 -0.46 6.99
N ASN A 282 9.21 -1.05 5.88
CA ASN A 282 8.40 -1.96 5.06
C ASN A 282 8.69 -3.45 5.38
N GLY A 283 9.66 -3.73 6.25
CA GLY A 283 10.03 -5.09 6.64
C GLY A 283 11.43 -5.55 6.24
#